data_7d96c19063e68058df36d1f6f8a889ee
#
_entry.id   7d96c19063e68058df36d1f6f8a889ee
#
_cell.length_a   1.000
_cell.length_b   1.000
_cell.length_c   1.000
_cell.angle_alpha   90.00
_cell.angle_beta   90.00
_cell.angle_gamma   90.00
#
_symmetry.space_group_name_H-M   'P 1'
#
loop_
_entity.id
_entity.type
_entity.pdbx_description
1 polymer ?
#
loop_
_entity_poly.entity_id
_entity_poly.type
_entity_poly.pdbx_seq_one_letter_code
_entity_poly.pdbx_strand_id
1 'polypeptide(L)'
;MGKKKRVIRILSGIFVSTIILSIGISYKQAYNKTNEKIKTETQSKLEENNISDIVENTSDKINKDTDESQEKIAYITIDDGPSKYTSQILDILEENNVKATFFMLNDNMKLYNDEVKRIVNEGHGVGFHGVSHDVDELYKTSTSTLDEFNTCNKTLYEITNTTSNLVRLPYGSKPYTPEENYNNLVNNDYLVWDWTLDTLDWKSTKDQIVSNVLYYGREKDEIVILMHEKEQSVKALSDTIKILKNRGYTILPITETISPKNFWIGNTIE
;
A
#
# COMPACT_ATOMS: atom_id res chain seq x y z
N MET A 1 -40.26 3.01 -45.99
CA MET A 1 -39.25 3.88 -45.34
C MET A 1 -38.46 3.22 -44.20
N GLY A 2 -38.85 2.05 -43.71
CA GLY A 2 -38.23 1.43 -42.52
C GLY A 2 -36.92 0.64 -42.75
N LYS A 3 -36.71 0.05 -43.92
CA LYS A 3 -35.53 -0.81 -44.20
C LYS A 3 -34.20 -0.03 -44.36
N LYS A 4 -34.21 1.16 -44.95
CA LYS A 4 -32.99 1.99 -45.13
C LYS A 4 -32.45 2.54 -43.79
N LYS A 5 -33.32 2.88 -42.84
CA LYS A 5 -32.87 3.38 -41.51
C LYS A 5 -32.22 2.27 -40.64
N ARG A 6 -32.61 1.00 -40.80
CA ARG A 6 -32.01 -0.13 -40.08
C ARG A 6 -30.62 -0.49 -40.57
N VAL A 7 -30.38 -0.43 -41.88
CA VAL A 7 -29.08 -0.70 -42.50
C VAL A 7 -28.03 0.34 -42.10
N ILE A 8 -28.42 1.64 -42.07
CA ILE A 8 -27.53 2.74 -41.67
C ILE A 8 -27.12 2.62 -40.19
N ARG A 9 -28.04 2.20 -39.29
CA ARG A 9 -27.69 1.97 -37.88
C ARG A 9 -26.77 0.77 -37.64
N ILE A 10 -26.90 -0.30 -38.43
CA ILE A 10 -26.03 -1.47 -38.35
C ILE A 10 -24.64 -1.14 -38.90
N LEU A 11 -24.53 -0.40 -39.99
CA LEU A 11 -23.24 0.03 -40.56
C LEU A 11 -22.51 1.03 -39.63
N SER A 12 -23.23 1.94 -38.97
CA SER A 12 -22.58 2.86 -37.98
C SER A 12 -22.08 2.13 -36.73
N GLY A 13 -22.84 1.13 -36.25
CA GLY A 13 -22.43 0.32 -35.10
C GLY A 13 -21.16 -0.52 -35.37
N ILE A 14 -21.04 -1.10 -36.57
CA ILE A 14 -19.87 -1.87 -37.01
C ILE A 14 -18.64 -0.94 -37.17
N PHE A 15 -18.85 0.27 -37.72
CA PHE A 15 -17.75 1.22 -37.90
C PHE A 15 -17.20 1.76 -36.57
N VAL A 16 -18.06 2.04 -35.58
CA VAL A 16 -17.65 2.46 -34.24
C VAL A 16 -16.93 1.32 -33.50
N SER A 17 -17.42 0.08 -33.63
CA SER A 17 -16.76 -1.07 -32.97
C SER A 17 -15.38 -1.40 -33.56
N THR A 18 -15.20 -1.22 -34.87
CA THR A 18 -13.89 -1.41 -35.51
C THR A 18 -12.90 -0.32 -35.14
N ILE A 19 -13.33 0.92 -34.96
CA ILE A 19 -12.47 2.02 -34.49
C ILE A 19 -12.03 1.78 -33.05
N ILE A 20 -12.94 1.38 -32.16
CA ILE A 20 -12.58 1.07 -30.74
C ILE A 20 -11.61 -0.10 -30.69
N LEU A 21 -11.80 -1.14 -31.51
CA LEU A 21 -10.92 -2.29 -31.57
C LEU A 21 -9.53 -1.91 -32.08
N SER A 22 -9.45 -1.04 -33.12
CA SER A 22 -8.17 -0.57 -33.68
C SER A 22 -7.40 0.33 -32.69
N ILE A 23 -8.09 1.19 -31.94
CA ILE A 23 -7.49 2.01 -30.89
C ILE A 23 -6.96 1.12 -29.75
N GLY A 24 -7.73 0.11 -29.32
CA GLY A 24 -7.32 -0.86 -28.30
C GLY A 24 -6.08 -1.65 -28.70
N ILE A 25 -6.00 -2.08 -29.97
CA ILE A 25 -4.83 -2.80 -30.51
C ILE A 25 -3.60 -1.89 -30.59
N SER A 26 -3.78 -0.65 -31.05
CA SER A 26 -2.69 0.33 -31.12
C SER A 26 -2.17 0.71 -29.73
N TYR A 27 -3.05 0.83 -28.74
CA TYR A 27 -2.68 1.11 -27.34
C TYR A 27 -1.91 -0.08 -26.74
N LYS A 28 -2.36 -1.30 -26.99
CA LYS A 28 -1.68 -2.54 -26.56
C LYS A 28 -0.31 -2.70 -27.20
N GLN A 29 -0.17 -2.38 -28.49
CA GLN A 29 1.11 -2.43 -29.19
C GLN A 29 2.10 -1.35 -28.69
N ALA A 30 1.63 -0.12 -28.44
CA ALA A 30 2.42 0.95 -27.87
C ALA A 30 2.87 0.61 -26.43
N TYR A 31 1.97 0.07 -25.63
CA TYR A 31 2.26 -0.38 -24.25
C TYR A 31 3.31 -1.49 -24.23
N ASN A 32 3.17 -2.52 -25.08
CA ASN A 32 4.13 -3.62 -25.16
C ASN A 32 5.51 -3.15 -25.67
N LYS A 33 5.54 -2.26 -26.66
CA LYS A 33 6.79 -1.70 -27.21
C LYS A 33 7.54 -0.85 -26.17
N THR A 34 6.81 -0.11 -25.35
CA THR A 34 7.38 0.67 -24.24
C THR A 34 7.96 -0.24 -23.16
N ASN A 35 7.24 -1.31 -22.80
CA ASN A 35 7.70 -2.29 -21.82
C ASN A 35 8.91 -3.09 -22.29
N GLU A 36 8.98 -3.47 -23.56
CA GLU A 36 10.17 -4.14 -24.13
C GLU A 36 11.39 -3.20 -24.13
N LYS A 37 11.20 -1.92 -24.46
CA LYS A 37 12.27 -0.94 -24.43
C LYS A 37 12.80 -0.72 -23.01
N ILE A 38 11.90 -0.60 -22.02
CA ILE A 38 12.27 -0.48 -20.60
C ILE A 38 13.01 -1.74 -20.12
N LYS A 39 12.54 -2.92 -20.51
CA LYS A 39 13.17 -4.20 -20.15
C LYS A 39 14.60 -4.31 -20.69
N THR A 40 14.82 -3.88 -21.93
CA THR A 40 16.14 -3.89 -22.60
C THR A 40 17.08 -2.85 -21.99
N GLU A 41 16.60 -1.63 -21.69
CA GLU A 41 17.41 -0.58 -21.04
C GLU A 41 17.75 -0.91 -19.59
N THR A 42 16.86 -1.58 -18.86
CA THR A 42 17.11 -2.02 -17.48
C THR A 42 18.10 -3.19 -17.47
N GLN A 43 17.99 -4.12 -18.42
CA GLN A 43 18.89 -5.26 -18.54
C GLN A 43 20.31 -4.83 -18.94
N SER A 44 20.45 -3.90 -19.88
CA SER A 44 21.76 -3.37 -20.28
C SER A 44 22.46 -2.58 -19.17
N LYS A 45 21.71 -1.86 -18.32
CA LYS A 45 22.28 -1.15 -17.14
C LYS A 45 22.65 -2.08 -15.98
N LEU A 46 22.02 -3.26 -15.90
CA LEU A 46 22.36 -4.27 -14.89
C LEU A 46 23.61 -5.08 -15.27
N GLU A 47 23.92 -5.17 -16.55
CA GLU A 47 25.12 -5.89 -17.06
C GLU A 47 26.37 -5.01 -17.08
N GLU A 48 26.27 -3.67 -17.08
CA GLU A 48 27.38 -2.72 -17.09
C GLU A 48 27.92 -2.31 -15.70
N ASN A 49 27.18 -2.59 -14.62
CA ASN A 49 27.63 -2.23 -13.27
C ASN A 49 28.07 -3.46 -12.47
N ASN A 50 29.35 -3.81 -12.57
CA ASN A 50 30.00 -4.70 -11.61
C ASN A 50 29.96 -4.05 -10.22
N ILE A 51 29.22 -4.65 -9.30
CA ILE A 51 28.98 -4.17 -7.92
C ILE A 51 30.30 -4.03 -7.12
N SER A 52 31.40 -4.65 -7.56
CA SER A 52 32.71 -4.56 -6.91
C SER A 52 33.37 -3.18 -7.01
N ASP A 53 33.09 -2.39 -8.06
CA ASP A 53 33.80 -1.11 -8.26
C ASP A 53 33.14 0.06 -7.52
N ILE A 54 31.92 -0.13 -6.99
CA ILE A 54 31.18 0.93 -6.27
C ILE A 54 31.57 0.96 -4.79
N VAL A 55 32.05 -0.15 -4.23
CA VAL A 55 32.39 -0.25 -2.79
C VAL A 55 33.73 0.38 -2.47
N GLU A 56 34.67 0.43 -3.40
CA GLU A 56 36.04 0.91 -3.14
C GLU A 56 36.22 2.43 -3.31
N ASN A 57 35.31 3.12 -4.01
CA ASN A 57 35.42 4.56 -4.28
C ASN A 57 34.63 5.48 -3.34
N THR A 58 33.95 4.93 -2.32
CA THR A 58 33.10 5.73 -1.41
C THR A 58 33.79 6.11 -0.09
N SER A 59 35.00 5.59 0.18
CA SER A 59 35.69 5.82 1.48
C SER A 59 36.40 7.16 1.60
N ASP A 60 36.64 7.91 0.51
CA ASP A 60 37.54 9.08 0.54
C ASP A 60 36.86 10.46 0.35
N LYS A 61 35.52 10.53 0.37
CA LYS A 61 34.80 11.82 0.28
C LYS A 61 33.82 12.11 1.40
N ILE A 62 34.19 11.79 2.64
CA ILE A 62 33.48 12.34 3.80
C ILE A 62 34.32 13.47 4.36
N ASN A 63 34.14 14.68 3.80
CA ASN A 63 34.41 15.93 4.52
C ASN A 63 33.66 17.09 3.88
N LYS A 64 32.77 17.67 4.68
CA LYS A 64 32.17 19.00 4.55
C LYS A 64 31.23 19.24 3.37
N ASP A 65 29.94 18.97 3.61
CA ASP A 65 28.95 20.03 3.56
C ASP A 65 27.78 19.56 4.46
N THR A 66 27.47 20.32 5.50
CA THR A 66 26.27 20.16 6.32
C THR A 66 25.11 20.70 5.48
N ASP A 67 24.68 19.91 4.50
CA ASP A 67 23.35 20.00 3.96
C ASP A 67 22.47 19.16 4.90
N GLU A 68 21.47 19.75 5.52
CA GLU A 68 20.44 19.03 6.26
C GLU A 68 19.66 18.17 5.24
N SER A 69 20.21 17.03 4.86
CA SER A 69 19.50 16.06 4.05
C SER A 69 18.30 15.57 4.86
N GLN A 70 17.13 16.01 4.47
CA GLN A 70 15.88 15.62 5.08
C GLN A 70 15.81 14.10 5.15
N GLU A 71 15.64 13.54 6.35
CA GLU A 71 15.64 12.09 6.57
C GLU A 71 14.47 11.48 5.80
N LYS A 72 14.77 10.49 4.94
CA LYS A 72 13.73 9.79 4.17
C LYS A 72 13.08 8.72 5.01
N ILE A 73 11.77 8.75 5.15
CA ILE A 73 11.01 7.82 5.98
C ILE A 73 10.04 7.00 5.12
N ALA A 74 10.00 5.70 5.33
CA ALA A 74 9.02 4.81 4.72
C ALA A 74 8.24 4.04 5.79
N TYR A 75 6.92 4.03 5.66
CA TYR A 75 6.01 3.19 6.43
C TYR A 75 5.49 2.08 5.52
N ILE A 76 5.90 0.84 5.79
CA ILE A 76 5.29 -0.33 5.15
C ILE A 76 4.04 -0.67 5.95
N THR A 77 2.88 -0.63 5.30
CA THR A 77 1.60 -0.94 5.93
C THR A 77 0.93 -2.12 5.25
N ILE A 78 0.32 -3.00 6.04
CA ILE A 78 -0.22 -4.28 5.59
C ILE A 78 -1.64 -4.42 6.10
N ASP A 79 -2.61 -4.50 5.18
CA ASP A 79 -4.03 -4.55 5.45
C ASP A 79 -4.58 -6.00 5.38
N ASP A 80 -5.82 -6.19 5.84
CA ASP A 80 -6.63 -7.40 5.80
C ASP A 80 -6.18 -8.56 6.70
N GLY A 81 -5.06 -8.43 7.39
CA GLY A 81 -4.56 -9.46 8.32
C GLY A 81 -5.32 -9.55 9.66
N PRO A 82 -4.84 -10.44 10.55
CA PRO A 82 -3.87 -11.50 10.30
C PRO A 82 -4.40 -12.62 9.42
N SER A 83 -3.50 -13.37 8.75
CA SER A 83 -3.85 -14.50 7.92
C SER A 83 -2.80 -15.62 8.00
N LYS A 84 -2.96 -16.66 7.20
CA LYS A 84 -1.94 -17.70 7.01
C LYS A 84 -0.58 -17.18 6.53
N TYR A 85 -0.50 -15.95 6.09
CA TYR A 85 0.73 -15.32 5.60
C TYR A 85 1.45 -14.49 6.66
N THR A 86 0.79 -14.14 7.76
CA THR A 86 1.31 -13.21 8.78
C THR A 86 2.64 -13.68 9.35
N SER A 87 2.73 -14.95 9.77
CA SER A 87 3.99 -15.48 10.33
C SER A 87 5.15 -15.36 9.35
N GLN A 88 4.94 -15.65 8.05
CA GLN A 88 5.98 -15.51 7.03
C GLN A 88 6.36 -14.04 6.77
N ILE A 89 5.39 -13.13 6.84
CA ILE A 89 5.65 -11.68 6.73
C ILE A 89 6.51 -11.21 7.89
N LEU A 90 6.18 -11.61 9.12
CA LEU A 90 6.94 -11.26 10.32
C LEU A 90 8.38 -11.78 10.25
N ASP A 91 8.57 -13.01 9.79
CA ASP A 91 9.92 -13.60 9.61
C ASP A 91 10.75 -12.77 8.61
N ILE A 92 10.16 -12.36 7.47
CA ILE A 92 10.84 -11.49 6.49
C ILE A 92 11.20 -10.12 7.08
N LEU A 93 10.30 -9.53 7.87
CA LEU A 93 10.54 -8.23 8.52
C LEU A 93 11.67 -8.34 9.55
N GLU A 94 11.70 -9.41 10.36
CA GLU A 94 12.76 -9.71 11.32
C GLU A 94 14.10 -9.92 10.61
N GLU A 95 14.17 -10.77 9.59
CA GLU A 95 15.38 -11.03 8.80
C GLU A 95 15.97 -9.75 8.18
N ASN A 96 15.15 -8.80 7.85
CA ASN A 96 15.56 -7.52 7.31
C ASN A 96 15.76 -6.43 8.38
N ASN A 97 15.54 -6.73 9.66
CA ASN A 97 15.61 -5.79 10.78
C ASN A 97 14.78 -4.50 10.50
N VAL A 98 13.51 -4.66 10.14
CA VAL A 98 12.55 -3.57 9.93
C VAL A 98 11.23 -3.87 10.62
N LYS A 99 10.48 -2.81 10.91
CA LYS A 99 9.13 -2.93 11.46
C LYS A 99 8.12 -2.36 10.46
N ALA A 100 6.93 -2.97 10.42
CA ALA A 100 5.81 -2.56 9.59
C ALA A 100 4.61 -2.17 10.48
N THR A 101 3.51 -1.75 9.88
CA THR A 101 2.24 -1.50 10.57
C THR A 101 1.18 -2.39 9.97
N PHE A 102 0.40 -3.06 10.82
CA PHE A 102 -0.65 -3.98 10.42
C PHE A 102 -2.01 -3.35 10.76
N PHE A 103 -2.84 -3.13 9.74
CA PHE A 103 -4.24 -2.75 9.90
C PHE A 103 -5.11 -4.01 9.80
N MET A 104 -5.55 -4.48 10.96
CA MET A 104 -6.12 -5.82 11.11
C MET A 104 -7.64 -5.82 11.10
N LEU A 105 -8.24 -6.88 10.57
CA LEU A 105 -9.66 -7.16 10.66
C LEU A 105 -10.00 -7.91 11.96
N ASN A 106 -11.12 -7.54 12.58
CA ASN A 106 -11.55 -8.06 13.89
C ASN A 106 -11.61 -9.60 13.95
N ASP A 107 -12.26 -10.22 12.98
CA ASP A 107 -12.46 -11.67 13.01
C ASP A 107 -11.18 -12.43 12.69
N ASN A 108 -10.30 -11.83 11.90
CA ASN A 108 -8.98 -12.36 11.64
C ASN A 108 -8.10 -12.29 12.90
N MET A 109 -8.18 -11.23 13.70
CA MET A 109 -7.49 -11.16 15.00
C MET A 109 -7.90 -12.30 15.94
N LYS A 110 -9.20 -12.64 15.98
CA LYS A 110 -9.70 -13.75 16.79
C LYS A 110 -9.20 -15.10 16.30
N LEU A 111 -9.14 -15.29 14.97
CA LEU A 111 -8.72 -16.55 14.35
C LEU A 111 -7.20 -16.78 14.48
N TYR A 112 -6.41 -15.73 14.37
CA TYR A 112 -4.94 -15.75 14.34
C TYR A 112 -4.34 -14.98 15.54
N ASN A 113 -4.84 -15.28 16.75
CA ASN A 113 -4.47 -14.52 17.95
C ASN A 113 -2.99 -14.64 18.34
N ASP A 114 -2.32 -15.71 17.96
CA ASP A 114 -0.89 -15.86 18.22
C ASP A 114 -0.04 -14.96 17.30
N GLU A 115 -0.47 -14.77 16.06
CA GLU A 115 0.12 -13.80 15.14
C GLU A 115 -0.10 -12.36 15.63
N VAL A 116 -1.28 -12.04 16.18
CA VAL A 116 -1.54 -10.73 16.82
C VAL A 116 -0.55 -10.47 17.96
N LYS A 117 -0.33 -11.48 18.82
CA LYS A 117 0.66 -11.38 19.91
C LYS A 117 2.07 -11.16 19.36
N ARG A 118 2.45 -11.86 18.28
CA ARG A 118 3.76 -11.67 17.63
C ARG A 118 3.90 -10.23 17.11
N ILE A 119 2.89 -9.71 16.38
CA ILE A 119 2.90 -8.34 15.85
C ILE A 119 3.19 -7.33 16.96
N VAL A 120 2.48 -7.44 18.09
CA VAL A 120 2.66 -6.55 19.25
C VAL A 120 4.03 -6.73 19.90
N ASN A 121 4.42 -7.98 20.22
CA ASN A 121 5.63 -8.28 20.97
C ASN A 121 6.91 -7.97 20.17
N GLU A 122 6.86 -8.08 18.86
CA GLU A 122 7.98 -7.77 17.97
C GLU A 122 8.08 -6.25 17.67
N GLY A 123 7.17 -5.43 18.20
CA GLY A 123 7.23 -3.96 18.11
C GLY A 123 6.79 -3.39 16.76
N HIS A 124 5.90 -4.08 16.07
CA HIS A 124 5.23 -3.56 14.88
C HIS A 124 4.12 -2.56 15.27
N GLY A 125 3.78 -1.66 14.36
CA GLY A 125 2.60 -0.81 14.50
C GLY A 125 1.32 -1.65 14.41
N VAL A 126 0.34 -1.31 15.24
CA VAL A 126 -0.94 -2.01 15.31
C VAL A 126 -2.06 -1.03 15.03
N GLY A 127 -2.91 -1.36 14.07
CA GLY A 127 -4.11 -0.60 13.72
C GLY A 127 -5.26 -1.53 13.35
N PHE A 128 -6.40 -0.92 13.05
CA PHE A 128 -7.63 -1.65 12.72
C PHE A 128 -8.11 -1.33 11.31
N HIS A 129 -8.64 -2.36 10.65
CA HIS A 129 -9.24 -2.25 9.31
C HIS A 129 -10.77 -2.47 9.31
N GLY A 130 -11.36 -2.61 10.48
CA GLY A 130 -12.79 -2.80 10.69
C GLY A 130 -13.18 -4.22 11.07
N VAL A 131 -14.48 -4.45 11.14
CA VAL A 131 -15.09 -5.76 11.42
C VAL A 131 -15.62 -6.38 10.12
N SER A 132 -16.48 -5.64 9.43
CA SER A 132 -17.22 -6.15 8.28
C SER A 132 -16.44 -6.06 6.95
N HIS A 133 -15.53 -5.12 6.82
CA HIS A 133 -14.90 -4.73 5.55
C HIS A 133 -15.94 -4.46 4.43
N ASP A 134 -17.14 -4.04 4.81
CA ASP A 134 -18.29 -3.78 3.94
C ASP A 134 -18.74 -2.33 4.08
N VAL A 135 -18.79 -1.60 2.96
CA VAL A 135 -19.14 -0.17 2.93
C VAL A 135 -20.58 0.08 3.43
N ASP A 136 -21.51 -0.82 3.12
CA ASP A 136 -22.91 -0.68 3.50
C ASP A 136 -23.12 -0.88 5.02
N GLU A 137 -22.36 -1.79 5.63
CA GLU A 137 -22.39 -1.99 7.08
C GLU A 137 -21.56 -0.92 7.81
N LEU A 138 -20.37 -0.60 7.30
CA LEU A 138 -19.46 0.36 7.91
C LEU A 138 -20.07 1.77 8.01
N TYR A 139 -20.89 2.17 7.05
CA TYR A 139 -21.52 3.51 7.00
C TYR A 139 -23.04 3.47 7.15
N LYS A 140 -23.58 2.42 7.74
CA LYS A 140 -25.02 2.21 7.96
C LYS A 140 -25.65 3.30 8.83
N THR A 141 -24.91 3.79 9.79
CA THR A 141 -25.28 4.93 10.66
C THR A 141 -24.06 5.82 10.86
N SER A 142 -24.26 7.01 11.41
CA SER A 142 -23.14 7.91 11.73
C SER A 142 -22.17 7.34 12.78
N THR A 143 -22.59 6.35 13.59
CA THR A 143 -21.77 5.74 14.63
C THR A 143 -21.23 4.36 14.26
N SER A 144 -21.77 3.68 13.23
CA SER A 144 -21.41 2.29 12.92
C SER A 144 -19.90 2.08 12.69
N THR A 145 -19.22 3.04 12.05
CA THR A 145 -17.77 2.99 11.85
C THR A 145 -17.02 3.03 13.20
N LEU A 146 -17.41 3.92 14.08
CA LEU A 146 -16.82 4.02 15.42
C LEU A 146 -17.07 2.75 16.24
N ASP A 147 -18.27 2.18 16.16
CA ASP A 147 -18.64 0.94 16.86
C ASP A 147 -17.79 -0.26 16.35
N GLU A 148 -17.52 -0.35 15.05
CA GLU A 148 -16.63 -1.37 14.49
C GLU A 148 -15.19 -1.24 15.05
N PHE A 149 -14.60 -0.04 15.04
CA PHE A 149 -13.25 0.15 15.54
C PHE A 149 -13.13 -0.02 17.06
N ASN A 150 -14.14 0.38 17.83
CA ASN A 150 -14.22 0.07 19.26
C ASN A 150 -14.28 -1.46 19.51
N THR A 151 -14.98 -2.18 18.65
CA THR A 151 -15.02 -3.67 18.71
C THR A 151 -13.65 -4.27 18.43
N CYS A 152 -12.93 -3.76 17.41
CA CYS A 152 -11.57 -4.17 17.12
C CYS A 152 -10.62 -3.91 18.29
N ASN A 153 -10.72 -2.73 18.91
CA ASN A 153 -9.89 -2.34 20.05
C ASN A 153 -10.12 -3.24 21.27
N LYS A 154 -11.39 -3.57 21.54
CA LYS A 154 -11.73 -4.55 22.59
C LYS A 154 -11.11 -5.92 22.31
N THR A 155 -11.20 -6.41 21.09
CA THR A 155 -10.61 -7.70 20.68
C THR A 155 -9.08 -7.68 20.84
N LEU A 156 -8.41 -6.62 20.41
CA LEU A 156 -6.96 -6.46 20.60
C LEU A 156 -6.59 -6.51 22.09
N TYR A 157 -7.33 -5.77 22.93
CA TYR A 157 -7.10 -5.75 24.36
C TYR A 157 -7.27 -7.12 25.01
N GLU A 158 -8.29 -7.88 24.62
CA GLU A 158 -8.53 -9.24 25.13
C GLU A 158 -7.40 -10.21 24.76
N ILE A 159 -6.73 -10.01 23.59
CA ILE A 159 -5.65 -10.88 23.12
C ILE A 159 -4.29 -10.48 23.73
N THR A 160 -3.99 -9.17 23.82
CA THR A 160 -2.64 -8.65 24.07
C THR A 160 -2.51 -7.77 25.29
N ASN A 161 -3.62 -7.37 25.91
CA ASN A 161 -3.68 -6.33 26.96
C ASN A 161 -3.14 -4.96 26.52
N THR A 162 -3.16 -4.69 25.20
CA THR A 162 -2.82 -3.39 24.61
C THR A 162 -4.00 -2.83 23.84
N THR A 163 -3.96 -1.52 23.56
CA THR A 163 -4.95 -0.79 22.74
C THR A 163 -4.25 -0.07 21.61
N SER A 164 -4.98 0.38 20.60
CA SER A 164 -4.49 1.25 19.55
C SER A 164 -5.56 2.25 19.13
N ASN A 165 -5.13 3.41 18.65
CA ASN A 165 -6.02 4.37 18.00
C ASN A 165 -5.73 4.55 16.51
N LEU A 166 -4.88 3.71 15.92
CA LEU A 166 -4.59 3.73 14.48
C LEU A 166 -5.69 2.99 13.73
N VAL A 167 -6.27 3.62 12.72
CA VAL A 167 -7.30 3.01 11.88
C VAL A 167 -7.03 3.29 10.40
N ARG A 168 -7.39 2.33 9.56
CA ARG A 168 -7.50 2.49 8.12
C ARG A 168 -8.86 2.00 7.66
N LEU A 169 -9.58 2.90 6.98
CA LEU A 169 -10.90 2.58 6.46
C LEU A 169 -10.80 1.67 5.23
N PRO A 170 -11.62 0.64 5.11
CA PRO A 170 -11.74 -0.16 3.90
C PRO A 170 -11.91 0.71 2.65
N TYR A 171 -11.11 0.42 1.63
CA TYR A 171 -11.04 1.18 0.35
C TYR A 171 -10.52 2.62 0.47
N GLY A 172 -9.97 2.99 1.64
CA GLY A 172 -9.49 4.34 1.94
C GLY A 172 -10.55 5.28 2.51
N SER A 173 -10.09 6.39 3.09
CA SER A 173 -10.99 7.35 3.76
C SER A 173 -11.88 8.16 2.79
N LYS A 174 -11.55 8.18 1.51
CA LYS A 174 -12.39 8.72 0.41
C LYS A 174 -12.39 7.76 -0.77
N PRO A 175 -13.45 7.75 -1.59
CA PRO A 175 -14.63 8.64 -1.56
C PRO A 175 -15.80 8.13 -0.69
N TYR A 176 -15.72 6.95 -0.07
CA TYR A 176 -16.86 6.25 0.50
C TYR A 176 -17.27 6.75 1.89
N THR A 177 -16.32 7.22 2.70
CA THR A 177 -16.60 7.60 4.09
C THR A 177 -17.43 8.89 4.15
N PRO A 178 -18.62 8.89 4.79
CA PRO A 178 -19.34 10.11 5.05
C PRO A 178 -18.59 11.00 6.05
N GLU A 179 -18.74 12.31 5.91
CA GLU A 179 -18.04 13.27 6.77
C GLU A 179 -18.38 13.09 8.24
N GLU A 180 -19.61 12.75 8.58
CA GLU A 180 -20.04 12.52 9.96
C GLU A 180 -19.31 11.30 10.59
N ASN A 181 -19.17 10.20 9.83
CA ASN A 181 -18.43 9.01 10.28
C ASN A 181 -16.94 9.31 10.48
N TYR A 182 -16.32 10.05 9.55
CA TYR A 182 -14.93 10.49 9.69
C TYR A 182 -14.73 11.38 10.92
N ASN A 183 -15.60 12.38 11.10
CA ASN A 183 -15.54 13.29 12.24
C ASN A 183 -15.76 12.55 13.58
N ASN A 184 -16.65 11.56 13.60
CA ASN A 184 -16.86 10.74 14.80
C ASN A 184 -15.61 9.95 15.18
N LEU A 185 -14.84 9.41 14.22
CA LEU A 185 -13.56 8.76 14.51
C LEU A 185 -12.55 9.75 15.10
N VAL A 186 -12.35 10.89 14.44
CA VAL A 186 -11.36 11.89 14.87
C VAL A 186 -11.72 12.48 16.25
N ASN A 187 -13.02 12.75 16.49
CA ASN A 187 -13.50 13.26 17.78
C ASN A 187 -13.39 12.24 18.94
N ASN A 188 -13.17 10.96 18.62
CA ASN A 188 -12.90 9.89 19.59
C ASN A 188 -11.43 9.43 19.55
N ASP A 189 -10.52 10.33 19.15
CA ASP A 189 -9.08 10.19 19.17
C ASP A 189 -8.53 9.10 18.24
N TYR A 190 -9.31 8.59 17.28
CA TYR A 190 -8.80 7.70 16.25
C TYR A 190 -8.00 8.46 15.20
N LEU A 191 -6.85 7.91 14.83
CA LEU A 191 -5.93 8.43 13.83
C LEU A 191 -6.15 7.70 12.51
N VAL A 192 -6.84 8.34 11.57
CA VAL A 192 -7.19 7.75 10.27
C VAL A 192 -5.99 7.84 9.33
N TRP A 193 -5.53 6.69 8.82
CA TRP A 193 -4.40 6.58 7.92
C TRP A 193 -4.83 6.03 6.55
N ASP A 194 -4.42 6.71 5.50
CA ASP A 194 -4.42 6.19 4.13
C ASP A 194 -2.98 5.89 3.68
N TRP A 195 -2.71 5.95 2.41
CA TRP A 195 -1.41 5.67 1.82
C TRP A 195 -1.01 6.74 0.81
N THR A 196 0.28 6.82 0.50
CA THR A 196 0.82 7.68 -0.56
C THR A 196 1.34 6.86 -1.74
N LEU A 197 1.46 5.53 -1.57
CA LEU A 197 1.85 4.57 -2.60
C LEU A 197 1.02 3.29 -2.48
N ASP A 198 0.17 3.01 -3.47
CA ASP A 198 -0.52 1.73 -3.63
C ASP A 198 0.35 0.80 -4.47
N THR A 199 0.73 -0.34 -3.92
CA THR A 199 1.49 -1.37 -4.64
C THR A 199 0.66 -2.11 -5.67
N LEU A 200 -0.68 -1.98 -5.62
CA LEU A 200 -1.66 -2.70 -6.43
C LEU A 200 -1.52 -4.22 -6.32
N ASP A 201 -1.04 -4.72 -5.18
CA ASP A 201 -0.73 -6.13 -4.96
C ASP A 201 -1.96 -7.05 -5.07
N TRP A 202 -3.16 -6.52 -4.86
CA TRP A 202 -4.41 -7.26 -5.02
C TRP A 202 -4.65 -7.75 -6.47
N LYS A 203 -3.99 -7.17 -7.48
CA LYS A 203 -4.08 -7.55 -8.90
C LYS A 203 -2.75 -7.75 -9.60
N SER A 204 -1.64 -7.54 -8.90
CA SER A 204 -0.29 -7.51 -9.47
C SER A 204 0.49 -8.81 -9.20
N THR A 205 1.43 -9.13 -10.06
CA THR A 205 2.46 -10.14 -9.77
C THR A 205 3.54 -9.55 -8.86
N LYS A 206 4.40 -10.41 -8.27
CA LYS A 206 5.59 -9.99 -7.52
C LYS A 206 6.39 -8.89 -8.25
N ASP A 207 6.73 -9.11 -9.53
CA ASP A 207 7.58 -8.19 -10.29
C ASP A 207 6.88 -6.85 -10.56
N GLN A 208 5.55 -6.87 -10.72
CA GLN A 208 4.76 -5.65 -10.87
C GLN A 208 4.70 -4.85 -9.55
N ILE A 209 4.55 -5.52 -8.40
CA ILE A 209 4.61 -4.88 -7.08
C ILE A 209 5.95 -4.17 -6.91
N VAL A 210 7.06 -4.87 -7.15
CA VAL A 210 8.41 -4.32 -7.08
C VAL A 210 8.58 -3.12 -8.03
N SER A 211 8.08 -3.23 -9.26
CA SER A 211 8.12 -2.14 -10.24
C SER A 211 7.30 -0.93 -9.80
N ASN A 212 6.13 -1.14 -9.18
CA ASN A 212 5.30 -0.05 -8.64
C ASN A 212 6.02 0.71 -7.53
N VAL A 213 6.67 0.00 -6.60
CA VAL A 213 7.49 0.63 -5.55
C VAL A 213 8.67 1.40 -6.15
N LEU A 214 9.34 0.84 -7.16
CA LEU A 214 10.42 1.53 -7.86
C LEU A 214 9.95 2.79 -8.58
N TYR A 215 8.78 2.78 -9.18
CA TYR A 215 8.30 3.90 -9.98
C TYR A 215 7.65 4.99 -9.13
N TYR A 216 6.69 4.62 -8.27
CA TYR A 216 5.89 5.58 -7.49
C TYR A 216 6.54 6.02 -6.18
N GLY A 217 7.52 5.27 -5.66
CA GLY A 217 8.29 5.63 -4.46
C GLY A 217 9.52 6.48 -4.72
N ARG A 218 9.73 6.98 -5.95
CA ARG A 218 10.85 7.87 -6.26
C ARG A 218 10.52 9.33 -5.86
N GLU A 219 11.56 10.09 -5.54
CA GLU A 219 11.46 11.54 -5.32
C GLU A 219 10.52 11.97 -4.17
N LYS A 220 10.28 11.09 -3.22
CA LYS A 220 9.49 11.39 -2.02
C LYS A 220 10.38 11.25 -0.79
N ASP A 221 10.23 12.18 0.15
CA ASP A 221 10.96 12.12 1.42
C ASP A 221 10.22 11.29 2.46
N GLU A 222 8.90 11.18 2.35
CA GLU A 222 8.08 10.34 3.21
C GLU A 222 7.06 9.56 2.38
N ILE A 223 6.99 8.23 2.60
CA ILE A 223 6.03 7.36 1.91
C ILE A 223 5.30 6.45 2.88
N VAL A 224 4.00 6.29 2.66
CA VAL A 224 3.14 5.27 3.28
C VAL A 224 2.74 4.28 2.20
N ILE A 225 3.23 3.05 2.31
CA ILE A 225 3.06 2.00 1.30
C ILE A 225 1.91 1.09 1.71
N LEU A 226 0.91 0.92 0.83
CA LEU A 226 -0.18 -0.03 0.98
C LEU A 226 0.21 -1.38 0.39
N MET A 227 0.12 -2.41 1.22
CA MET A 227 0.18 -3.83 0.85
C MET A 227 -0.94 -4.59 1.58
N HIS A 228 -1.22 -5.82 1.13
CA HIS A 228 -2.17 -6.72 1.78
C HIS A 228 -1.50 -8.08 2.06
N GLU A 229 -2.08 -8.87 2.94
CA GLU A 229 -1.60 -10.23 3.24
C GLU A 229 -1.94 -11.21 2.12
N LYS A 230 -1.17 -11.17 1.03
CA LYS A 230 -1.33 -12.02 -0.16
C LYS A 230 -0.01 -12.72 -0.53
N GLU A 231 -0.08 -13.84 -1.23
CA GLU A 231 1.11 -14.63 -1.61
C GLU A 231 2.12 -13.80 -2.42
N GLN A 232 1.64 -13.00 -3.36
CA GLN A 232 2.51 -12.15 -4.18
C GLN A 232 3.13 -11.00 -3.37
N SER A 233 2.44 -10.49 -2.35
CA SER A 233 2.95 -9.46 -1.43
C SER A 233 4.08 -10.03 -0.58
N VAL A 234 3.91 -11.22 -0.02
CA VAL A 234 4.96 -11.95 0.72
C VAL A 234 6.20 -12.11 -0.15
N LYS A 235 6.04 -12.59 -1.40
CA LYS A 235 7.14 -12.77 -2.35
C LYS A 235 7.86 -11.47 -2.72
N ALA A 236 7.16 -10.33 -2.69
CA ALA A 236 7.70 -9.02 -3.05
C ALA A 236 8.33 -8.27 -1.87
N LEU A 237 7.99 -8.63 -0.62
CA LEU A 237 8.30 -7.83 0.56
C LEU A 237 9.81 -7.62 0.76
N SER A 238 10.62 -8.67 0.67
CA SER A 238 12.08 -8.55 0.84
C SER A 238 12.71 -7.64 -0.22
N ASP A 239 12.27 -7.73 -1.48
CA ASP A 239 12.78 -6.87 -2.54
C ASP A 239 12.30 -5.42 -2.36
N THR A 240 11.06 -5.21 -1.91
CA THR A 240 10.54 -3.89 -1.53
C THR A 240 11.39 -3.24 -0.44
N ILE A 241 11.69 -3.98 0.64
CA ILE A 241 12.55 -3.48 1.73
C ILE A 241 13.94 -3.09 1.22
N LYS A 242 14.57 -3.94 0.39
CA LYS A 242 15.88 -3.65 -0.21
C LYS A 242 15.88 -2.37 -1.05
N ILE A 243 14.84 -2.18 -1.87
CA ILE A 243 14.68 -0.96 -2.68
C ILE A 243 14.62 0.29 -1.79
N LEU A 244 13.83 0.25 -0.73
CA LEU A 244 13.67 1.37 0.19
C LEU A 244 15.00 1.71 0.87
N LYS A 245 15.68 0.70 1.41
CA LYS A 245 17.00 0.87 2.03
C LYS A 245 18.05 1.43 1.06
N ASN A 246 18.10 0.91 -0.16
CA ASN A 246 19.02 1.39 -1.20
C ASN A 246 18.75 2.83 -1.64
N ARG A 247 17.55 3.36 -1.39
CA ARG A 247 17.17 4.76 -1.63
C ARG A 247 17.35 5.65 -0.42
N GLY A 248 17.90 5.12 0.66
CA GLY A 248 18.18 5.86 1.88
C GLY A 248 16.99 6.05 2.80
N TYR A 249 15.91 5.27 2.63
CA TYR A 249 14.78 5.33 3.55
C TYR A 249 15.08 4.61 4.86
N THR A 250 14.77 5.26 5.97
CA THR A 250 14.55 4.64 7.27
C THR A 250 13.15 4.05 7.29
N ILE A 251 13.01 2.74 7.51
CA ILE A 251 11.72 2.06 7.54
C ILE A 251 11.25 1.96 8.99
N LEU A 252 10.12 2.60 9.29
CA LEU A 252 9.57 2.72 10.64
C LEU A 252 8.12 2.20 10.70
N PRO A 253 7.66 1.71 11.86
CA PRO A 253 6.23 1.50 12.09
C PRO A 253 5.54 2.83 12.34
N ILE A 254 4.26 2.93 11.98
CA ILE A 254 3.42 4.05 12.37
C ILE A 254 3.14 3.94 13.88
N THR A 255 3.28 5.06 14.58
CA THR A 255 2.95 5.19 16.01
C THR A 255 1.89 6.26 16.22
N GLU A 256 1.26 6.27 17.38
CA GLU A 256 0.23 7.25 17.74
C GLU A 256 0.75 8.70 17.88
N THR A 257 2.06 8.88 17.90
CA THR A 257 2.70 10.21 17.97
C THR A 257 2.93 10.86 16.61
N ILE A 258 2.74 10.09 15.52
CA ILE A 258 2.94 10.57 14.15
C ILE A 258 1.62 11.14 13.63
N SER A 259 1.67 12.34 13.06
CA SER A 259 0.50 12.97 12.43
C SER A 259 -0.02 12.12 11.26
N PRO A 260 -1.32 11.77 11.23
CA PRO A 260 -1.85 10.90 10.22
C PRO A 260 -1.81 11.52 8.83
N LYS A 261 -1.65 10.65 7.82
CA LYS A 261 -1.80 10.99 6.40
C LYS A 261 -3.05 10.34 5.87
N ASN A 262 -3.98 11.12 5.35
CA ASN A 262 -5.21 10.59 4.78
C ASN A 262 -5.81 11.51 3.71
N PHE A 263 -6.75 10.95 2.93
CA PHE A 263 -7.37 11.64 1.81
C PHE A 263 -8.32 12.77 2.23
N TRP A 264 -8.78 12.79 3.50
CA TRP A 264 -9.64 13.86 4.02
C TRP A 264 -8.86 15.16 4.24
N ILE A 265 -7.68 15.08 4.83
CA ILE A 265 -6.83 16.25 5.05
C ILE A 265 -5.95 16.59 3.84
N GLY A 266 -5.93 15.74 2.81
CA GLY A 266 -5.30 16.02 1.52
C GLY A 266 -3.77 16.02 1.53
N ASN A 267 -3.13 15.37 2.52
CA ASN A 267 -1.68 15.32 2.67
C ASN A 267 -1.05 14.00 2.18
N THR A 268 -1.75 13.26 1.33
CA THR A 268 -1.29 12.00 0.72
C THR A 268 -0.85 12.17 -0.74
N ILE A 269 -1.23 13.29 -1.37
CA ILE A 269 -0.92 13.59 -2.77
C ILE A 269 0.07 14.76 -2.75
N GLU A 270 1.28 14.50 -3.20
CA GLU A 270 2.26 15.50 -3.65
C GLU A 270 2.43 15.39 -5.14
#